data_2106e8420f8d68bcba035eaed13d86e2
#
_entry.id   2106e8420f8d68bcba035eaed13d86e2
#
_cell.length_a   1.000
_cell.length_b   1.000
_cell.length_c   1.000
_cell.angle_alpha   90.00
_cell.angle_beta   90.00
_cell.angle_gamma   90.00
#
_symmetry.space_group_name_H-M   'P 1'
#
loop_
_entity.id
_entity.type
_entity.pdbx_description
1 polymer ?
#
loop_
_entity_poly.entity_id
_entity_poly.type
_entity_poly.pdbx_seq_one_letter_code
_entity_poly.pdbx_strand_id
1 'polypeptide(L)'
;MDDKIQIEVILGNSNSRFSGVTSTMLRVLEYHKHEVNIAVLGKHHLPEGIKSLSFFECAKICKKHLTNGKYRVFHARRNNEVIQALILKKIFRAKIKIIFTSTAQREHTWITRWLIRQVDSLVATCSGAAAVLKRSPDAIIPHGVNPEIYKLPNNGKKSEWDSLGYSGEYGIGIFARIRAQKGIGILVDAMIPIMKKNPAPTVIIAGETTQSHEGFVKKLKEKIKNAGLDDRIIFLGKVHYDEEVPKLMRALSIVTALSTIEGFGLPVLEAMASGCAVLASKTGAWEDIIEENVHGKLVPCNDTKSAHKALSELTENYVNLEKMGIDGRNRVIEHYTIESEAKSLLDLYQRQN
;
A
#
# COMPACT_ATOMS: atom_id res chain seq x y z
N MET A 1 34.51 -23.96 -15.92
CA MET A 1 34.53 -22.50 -15.68
C MET A 1 33.30 -22.21 -14.86
N ASP A 2 33.46 -21.87 -13.58
CA ASP A 2 32.33 -21.54 -12.73
C ASP A 2 31.57 -20.34 -13.31
N ASP A 3 30.41 -20.59 -13.87
CA ASP A 3 29.43 -19.54 -14.17
C ASP A 3 28.93 -18.99 -12.82
N LYS A 4 29.76 -18.08 -12.26
CA LYS A 4 29.33 -17.36 -11.06
C LYS A 4 28.07 -16.60 -11.41
N ILE A 5 26.94 -17.06 -10.90
CA ILE A 5 25.64 -16.40 -11.00
C ILE A 5 25.84 -14.89 -10.78
N GLN A 6 25.68 -14.10 -11.84
CA GLN A 6 25.93 -12.66 -11.78
C GLN A 6 24.67 -11.93 -11.34
N ILE A 7 24.79 -11.08 -10.32
CA ILE A 7 23.68 -10.20 -9.89
C ILE A 7 23.34 -9.24 -11.03
N GLU A 8 22.09 -9.26 -11.47
CA GLU A 8 21.56 -8.42 -12.56
C GLU A 8 20.81 -7.21 -12.02
N VAL A 9 20.09 -7.39 -10.92
CA VAL A 9 19.27 -6.35 -10.28
C VAL A 9 19.71 -6.14 -8.84
N ILE A 10 19.80 -4.86 -8.45
CA ILE A 10 20.09 -4.45 -7.08
C ILE A 10 18.94 -3.56 -6.59
N LEU A 11 18.26 -3.97 -5.53
CA LEU A 11 17.25 -3.14 -4.88
C LEU A 11 17.86 -2.31 -3.76
N GLY A 12 17.52 -1.02 -3.70
CA GLY A 12 17.87 -0.17 -2.57
C GLY A 12 16.99 -0.47 -1.35
N ASN A 13 17.62 -0.68 -0.17
CA ASN A 13 16.93 -0.85 1.11
C ASN A 13 17.76 -0.30 2.27
N SER A 14 18.03 1.00 2.23
CA SER A 14 18.93 1.65 3.17
C SER A 14 18.26 2.17 4.45
N ASN A 15 16.95 1.96 4.62
CA ASN A 15 16.21 2.44 5.80
C ASN A 15 15.95 1.30 6.79
N SER A 16 16.40 1.46 8.04
CA SER A 16 16.14 0.50 9.11
C SER A 16 14.69 0.44 9.59
N ARG A 17 13.94 1.53 9.36
CA ARG A 17 12.53 1.60 9.73
C ARG A 17 11.65 0.89 8.71
N PHE A 18 10.85 -0.08 9.17
CA PHE A 18 9.81 -0.70 8.34
C PHE A 18 8.75 0.31 7.90
N SER A 19 8.39 0.31 6.64
CA SER A 19 7.41 1.25 6.06
C SER A 19 6.69 0.61 4.87
N GLY A 20 5.65 1.25 4.34
CA GLY A 20 4.96 0.80 3.13
C GLY A 20 5.91 0.59 1.94
N VAL A 21 6.91 1.47 1.76
CA VAL A 21 7.94 1.31 0.72
C VAL A 21 8.77 0.03 0.94
N THR A 22 9.09 -0.30 2.19
CA THR A 22 9.80 -1.55 2.51
C THR A 22 8.91 -2.76 2.25
N SER A 23 7.66 -2.71 2.68
CA SER A 23 6.69 -3.79 2.48
C SER A 23 6.46 -4.09 0.99
N THR A 24 6.21 -3.06 0.16
CA THR A 24 6.00 -3.26 -1.28
C THR A 24 7.25 -3.82 -1.97
N MET A 25 8.44 -3.37 -1.58
CA MET A 25 9.69 -3.89 -2.11
C MET A 25 9.87 -5.38 -1.78
N LEU A 26 9.64 -5.76 -0.52
CA LEU A 26 9.79 -7.15 -0.06
C LEU A 26 8.79 -8.09 -0.72
N ARG A 27 7.55 -7.67 -0.89
CA ARG A 27 6.51 -8.46 -1.58
C ARG A 27 6.89 -8.76 -3.03
N VAL A 28 7.33 -7.76 -3.79
CA VAL A 28 7.79 -7.95 -5.16
C VAL A 28 9.07 -8.80 -5.22
N LEU A 29 9.97 -8.64 -4.25
CA LEU A 29 11.22 -9.41 -4.17
C LEU A 29 10.96 -10.93 -4.11
N GLU A 30 9.89 -11.38 -3.43
CA GLU A 30 9.52 -12.79 -3.37
C GLU A 30 9.25 -13.40 -4.75
N TYR A 31 8.72 -12.63 -5.67
CA TYR A 31 8.52 -13.05 -7.06
C TYR A 31 9.81 -12.94 -7.88
N HIS A 32 10.51 -11.83 -7.75
CA HIS A 32 11.70 -11.55 -8.56
C HIS A 32 12.88 -12.50 -8.27
N LYS A 33 12.99 -13.02 -7.04
CA LYS A 33 14.11 -13.91 -6.66
C LYS A 33 14.17 -15.21 -7.45
N HIS A 34 13.07 -15.61 -8.09
CA HIS A 34 12.97 -16.80 -8.92
C HIS A 34 13.19 -16.51 -10.42
N GLU A 35 13.08 -15.25 -10.84
CA GLU A 35 13.09 -14.84 -12.24
C GLU A 35 14.40 -14.14 -12.65
N VAL A 36 15.11 -13.52 -11.70
CA VAL A 36 16.31 -12.75 -11.97
C VAL A 36 17.30 -12.81 -10.82
N ASN A 37 18.59 -12.78 -11.12
CA ASN A 37 19.63 -12.78 -10.10
C ASN A 37 19.65 -11.43 -9.36
N ILE A 38 18.98 -11.37 -8.24
CA ILE A 38 18.70 -10.15 -7.47
C ILE A 38 19.48 -10.12 -6.15
N ALA A 39 19.93 -8.93 -5.76
CA ALA A 39 20.50 -8.66 -4.45
C ALA A 39 19.94 -7.34 -3.89
N VAL A 40 20.11 -7.13 -2.60
CA VAL A 40 19.61 -5.94 -1.92
C VAL A 40 20.77 -5.16 -1.30
N LEU A 41 20.88 -3.86 -1.60
CA LEU A 41 21.81 -2.97 -0.93
C LEU A 41 21.20 -2.56 0.42
N GLY A 42 21.68 -3.19 1.50
CA GLY A 42 21.16 -3.05 2.86
C GLY A 42 20.70 -4.40 3.42
N LYS A 43 20.53 -4.48 4.74
CA LYS A 43 20.27 -5.73 5.46
C LYS A 43 18.96 -5.77 6.26
N HIS A 44 18.18 -4.68 6.22
CA HIS A 44 17.02 -4.53 7.09
C HIS A 44 15.81 -5.29 6.56
N HIS A 45 15.17 -6.08 7.40
CA HIS A 45 13.90 -6.79 7.14
C HIS A 45 13.92 -7.76 5.94
N LEU A 46 15.10 -8.24 5.54
CA LEU A 46 15.21 -9.16 4.40
C LEU A 46 14.74 -10.57 4.79
N PRO A 47 13.98 -11.25 3.91
CA PRO A 47 13.69 -12.66 4.05
C PRO A 47 14.97 -13.51 4.03
N GLU A 48 14.88 -14.71 4.60
CA GLU A 48 15.98 -15.67 4.55
C GLU A 48 16.33 -16.04 3.10
N GLY A 49 17.62 -16.26 2.84
CA GLY A 49 18.12 -16.61 1.50
C GLY A 49 18.33 -15.44 0.55
N ILE A 50 17.90 -14.22 0.86
CA ILE A 50 18.13 -13.04 0.03
C ILE A 50 19.53 -12.49 0.24
N LYS A 51 20.27 -12.33 -0.84
CA LYS A 51 21.62 -11.78 -0.82
C LYS A 51 21.62 -10.30 -0.46
N SER A 52 22.18 -9.99 0.71
CA SER A 52 22.45 -8.61 1.14
C SER A 52 23.83 -8.17 0.68
N LEU A 53 23.97 -6.92 0.28
CA LEU A 53 25.22 -6.28 -0.10
C LEU A 53 25.48 -5.06 0.77
N SER A 54 26.71 -4.90 1.22
CA SER A 54 27.21 -3.63 1.69
C SER A 54 27.47 -2.67 0.51
N PHE A 55 27.64 -1.39 0.80
CA PHE A 55 27.90 -0.38 -0.24
C PHE A 55 29.17 -0.69 -1.04
N PHE A 56 30.28 -1.09 -0.37
CA PHE A 56 31.55 -1.39 -1.04
C PHE A 56 31.50 -2.70 -1.82
N GLU A 57 30.79 -3.73 -1.35
CA GLU A 57 30.56 -4.94 -2.13
C GLU A 57 29.78 -4.63 -3.40
N CYS A 58 28.73 -3.80 -3.30
CA CYS A 58 27.99 -3.32 -4.45
C CYS A 58 28.90 -2.58 -5.45
N ALA A 59 29.75 -1.65 -4.96
CA ALA A 59 30.72 -0.94 -5.79
C ALA A 59 31.68 -1.91 -6.51
N LYS A 60 32.20 -2.91 -5.81
CA LYS A 60 33.11 -3.92 -6.37
C LYS A 60 32.44 -4.74 -7.46
N ILE A 61 31.22 -5.26 -7.21
CA ILE A 61 30.47 -6.09 -8.15
C ILE A 61 30.09 -5.29 -9.40
N CYS A 62 29.71 -4.02 -9.24
CA CYS A 62 29.23 -3.18 -10.35
C CYS A 62 30.35 -2.51 -11.16
N LYS A 63 31.60 -2.72 -10.83
CA LYS A 63 32.73 -2.10 -11.55
C LYS A 63 32.83 -2.57 -13.03
N LYS A 64 32.41 -3.80 -13.31
CA LYS A 64 32.39 -4.38 -14.66
C LYS A 64 30.96 -4.57 -15.14
N HIS A 65 30.74 -4.56 -16.44
CA HIS A 65 29.48 -4.98 -17.05
C HIS A 65 29.16 -6.45 -16.68
N LEU A 66 27.92 -6.86 -16.94
CA LEU A 66 27.56 -8.28 -16.98
C LEU A 66 28.36 -9.00 -18.07
N THR A 67 28.45 -10.32 -18.01
CA THR A 67 29.19 -11.14 -19.02
C THR A 67 28.64 -10.96 -20.43
N ASN A 68 27.36 -10.65 -20.58
CA ASN A 68 26.70 -10.33 -21.84
C ASN A 68 26.91 -8.86 -22.30
N GLY A 69 27.78 -8.09 -21.63
CA GLY A 69 28.05 -6.68 -21.94
C GLY A 69 26.99 -5.67 -21.43
N LYS A 70 25.91 -6.15 -20.83
CA LYS A 70 24.80 -5.30 -20.32
C LYS A 70 25.13 -4.61 -19.00
N TYR A 71 24.35 -3.59 -18.65
CA TYR A 71 24.40 -2.91 -17.37
C TYR A 71 23.59 -3.69 -16.31
N ARG A 72 23.92 -3.53 -15.05
CA ARG A 72 23.04 -3.93 -13.94
C ARG A 72 21.99 -2.87 -13.71
N VAL A 73 20.82 -3.27 -13.25
CA VAL A 73 19.78 -2.35 -12.80
C VAL A 73 19.95 -2.07 -11.31
N PHE A 74 19.92 -0.79 -10.93
CA PHE A 74 19.78 -0.37 -9.54
C PHE A 74 18.42 0.29 -9.37
N HIS A 75 17.50 -0.35 -8.63
CA HIS A 75 16.16 0.15 -8.42
C HIS A 75 16.03 0.81 -7.04
N ALA A 76 15.84 2.12 -7.02
CA ALA A 76 15.65 2.97 -5.86
C ALA A 76 14.17 3.34 -5.68
N ARG A 77 13.73 3.45 -4.43
CA ARG A 77 12.38 3.90 -4.04
C ARG A 77 12.42 5.08 -3.07
N ARG A 78 13.63 5.52 -2.69
CA ARG A 78 13.87 6.66 -1.78
C ARG A 78 15.02 7.52 -2.29
N ASN A 79 15.00 8.80 -1.93
CA ASN A 79 16.04 9.76 -2.34
C ASN A 79 17.45 9.31 -1.92
N ASN A 80 17.62 8.81 -0.69
CA ASN A 80 18.90 8.32 -0.20
C ASN A 80 19.44 7.14 -1.01
N GLU A 81 18.57 6.28 -1.50
CA GLU A 81 18.93 5.16 -2.38
C GLU A 81 19.37 5.65 -3.76
N VAL A 82 18.70 6.69 -4.31
CA VAL A 82 19.15 7.35 -5.54
C VAL A 82 20.52 7.99 -5.34
N ILE A 83 20.75 8.67 -4.20
CA ILE A 83 22.06 9.26 -3.87
C ILE A 83 23.15 8.18 -3.83
N GLN A 84 22.89 7.05 -3.17
CA GLN A 84 23.83 5.92 -3.14
C GLN A 84 24.13 5.39 -4.55
N ALA A 85 23.09 5.21 -5.38
CA ALA A 85 23.28 4.78 -6.77
C ALA A 85 24.09 5.79 -7.59
N LEU A 86 23.87 7.08 -7.41
CA LEU A 86 24.66 8.13 -8.08
C LEU A 86 26.13 8.14 -7.63
N ILE A 87 26.41 7.94 -6.35
CA ILE A 87 27.79 7.80 -5.84
C ILE A 87 28.43 6.58 -6.47
N LEU A 88 27.76 5.41 -6.50
CA LEU A 88 28.25 4.22 -7.16
C LEU A 88 28.55 4.49 -8.63
N LYS A 89 27.62 5.11 -9.37
CA LYS A 89 27.75 5.38 -10.81
C LYS A 89 28.85 6.40 -11.15
N LYS A 90 28.89 7.54 -10.44
CA LYS A 90 29.75 8.67 -10.77
C LYS A 90 31.15 8.58 -10.14
N ILE A 91 31.26 8.15 -8.86
CA ILE A 91 32.53 8.09 -8.14
C ILE A 91 33.20 6.73 -8.32
N PHE A 92 32.44 5.64 -8.10
CA PHE A 92 33.00 4.29 -8.23
C PHE A 92 32.95 3.74 -9.68
N ARG A 93 32.42 4.52 -10.62
CA ARG A 93 32.29 4.16 -12.05
C ARG A 93 31.53 2.86 -12.27
N ALA A 94 30.55 2.58 -11.38
CA ALA A 94 29.69 1.41 -11.46
C ALA A 94 28.91 1.36 -12.78
N LYS A 95 28.86 0.19 -13.39
CA LYS A 95 28.13 -0.09 -14.64
C LYS A 95 26.67 -0.44 -14.31
N ILE A 96 25.91 0.58 -13.93
CA ILE A 96 24.50 0.46 -13.50
C ILE A 96 23.60 1.44 -14.26
N LYS A 97 22.36 1.02 -14.47
CA LYS A 97 21.21 1.85 -14.82
C LYS A 97 20.34 2.08 -13.60
N ILE A 98 19.98 3.32 -13.34
CA ILE A 98 19.25 3.70 -12.15
C ILE A 98 17.78 3.87 -12.49
N ILE A 99 16.92 3.08 -11.86
CA ILE A 99 15.46 3.23 -11.89
C ILE A 99 15.03 3.85 -10.58
N PHE A 100 14.13 4.82 -10.62
CA PHE A 100 13.52 5.41 -9.44
C PHE A 100 12.00 5.31 -9.50
N THR A 101 11.38 4.65 -8.52
CA THR A 101 9.93 4.63 -8.35
C THR A 101 9.49 5.70 -7.36
N SER A 102 8.62 6.60 -7.82
CA SER A 102 8.00 7.66 -7.01
C SER A 102 6.53 7.35 -6.73
N THR A 103 6.16 7.33 -5.45
CA THR A 103 4.77 7.18 -4.97
C THR A 103 4.21 8.49 -4.41
N ALA A 104 5.01 9.56 -4.38
CA ALA A 104 4.61 10.81 -3.74
C ALA A 104 3.60 11.56 -4.61
N GLN A 105 2.50 12.01 -4.00
CA GLN A 105 1.46 12.83 -4.62
C GLN A 105 1.48 14.28 -4.15
N ARG A 106 2.63 14.75 -3.76
CA ARG A 106 2.88 16.14 -3.39
C ARG A 106 4.05 16.67 -4.20
N GLU A 107 4.12 17.97 -4.34
CA GLU A 107 5.26 18.59 -4.99
C GLU A 107 6.59 18.14 -4.37
N HIS A 108 7.49 17.75 -5.24
CA HIS A 108 8.82 17.35 -4.86
C HIS A 108 9.69 18.54 -4.48
N THR A 109 10.54 18.37 -3.46
CA THR A 109 11.58 19.34 -3.13
C THR A 109 12.54 19.52 -4.31
N TRP A 110 13.28 20.62 -4.33
CA TRP A 110 14.27 20.88 -5.38
C TRP A 110 15.35 19.78 -5.45
N ILE A 111 15.74 19.19 -4.32
CA ILE A 111 16.67 18.04 -4.24
C ILE A 111 16.06 16.83 -4.96
N THR A 112 14.83 16.46 -4.63
CA THR A 112 14.16 15.33 -5.27
C THR A 112 14.02 15.54 -6.78
N ARG A 113 13.65 16.76 -7.20
CA ARG A 113 13.58 17.12 -8.63
C ARG A 113 14.93 16.99 -9.33
N TRP A 114 16.01 17.39 -8.67
CA TRP A 114 17.35 17.21 -9.20
C TRP A 114 17.73 15.73 -9.32
N LEU A 115 17.46 14.92 -8.29
CA LEU A 115 17.69 13.46 -8.30
C LEU A 115 16.92 12.78 -9.45
N ILE A 116 15.65 13.11 -9.66
CA ILE A 116 14.81 12.58 -10.73
C ILE A 116 15.42 12.84 -12.13
N ARG A 117 16.12 13.95 -12.32
CA ARG A 117 16.79 14.26 -13.58
C ARG A 117 18.05 13.41 -13.81
N GLN A 118 18.59 12.79 -12.78
CA GLN A 118 19.84 12.00 -12.86
C GLN A 118 19.61 10.51 -13.06
N VAL A 119 18.37 10.02 -12.91
CA VAL A 119 18.06 8.60 -13.08
C VAL A 119 17.85 8.24 -14.56
N ASP A 120 18.16 7.00 -14.92
CA ASP A 120 17.99 6.50 -16.28
C ASP A 120 16.50 6.27 -16.59
N SER A 121 15.74 5.74 -15.63
CA SER A 121 14.28 5.53 -15.76
C SER A 121 13.51 5.97 -14.53
N LEU A 122 12.33 6.52 -14.75
CA LEU A 122 11.42 7.03 -13.72
C LEU A 122 10.08 6.30 -13.79
N VAL A 123 9.65 5.74 -12.68
CA VAL A 123 8.37 5.05 -12.55
C VAL A 123 7.46 5.84 -11.59
N ALA A 124 6.20 6.02 -11.96
CA ALA A 124 5.14 6.44 -11.06
C ALA A 124 4.26 5.24 -10.69
N THR A 125 3.63 5.28 -9.52
CA THR A 125 2.74 4.18 -9.08
C THR A 125 1.26 4.42 -9.38
N CYS A 126 0.89 5.63 -9.78
CA CYS A 126 -0.47 6.01 -10.13
C CYS A 126 -0.48 7.32 -10.93
N SER A 127 -1.63 7.69 -11.51
CA SER A 127 -1.79 8.94 -12.25
C SER A 127 -1.52 10.18 -11.38
N GLY A 128 -1.99 10.18 -10.13
CA GLY A 128 -1.73 11.27 -9.19
C GLY A 128 -0.25 11.45 -8.87
N ALA A 129 0.51 10.35 -8.74
CA ALA A 129 1.97 10.41 -8.57
C ALA A 129 2.67 10.90 -9.84
N ALA A 130 2.18 10.51 -11.02
CA ALA A 130 2.71 10.98 -12.30
C ALA A 130 2.48 12.48 -12.51
N ALA A 131 1.30 13.00 -12.15
CA ALA A 131 0.91 14.39 -12.35
C ALA A 131 1.80 15.42 -11.61
N VAL A 132 2.38 15.04 -10.47
CA VAL A 132 3.28 15.93 -9.70
C VAL A 132 4.74 15.89 -10.15
N LEU A 133 5.08 15.01 -11.09
CA LEU A 133 6.43 14.90 -11.64
C LEU A 133 6.67 16.00 -12.69
N LYS A 134 7.83 16.65 -12.62
CA LYS A 134 8.25 17.64 -13.65
C LYS A 134 8.87 16.98 -14.89
N ARG A 135 9.18 15.69 -14.81
CA ARG A 135 9.58 14.80 -15.90
C ARG A 135 8.50 13.74 -16.04
N SER A 136 8.00 13.49 -17.24
CA SER A 136 7.08 12.38 -17.49
C SER A 136 7.72 11.06 -17.06
N PRO A 137 7.01 10.20 -16.33
CA PRO A 137 7.51 8.87 -16.01
C PRO A 137 7.60 8.03 -17.27
N ASP A 138 8.59 7.13 -17.30
CA ASP A 138 8.77 6.17 -18.41
C ASP A 138 7.73 5.03 -18.34
N ALA A 139 7.16 4.80 -17.14
CA ALA A 139 6.06 3.86 -16.93
C ALA A 139 5.23 4.26 -15.69
N ILE A 140 3.95 3.89 -15.70
CA ILE A 140 3.09 3.87 -14.50
C ILE A 140 2.90 2.39 -14.16
N ILE A 141 3.45 1.98 -13.01
CA ILE A 141 3.38 0.59 -12.52
C ILE A 141 2.75 0.64 -11.13
N PRO A 142 1.46 0.31 -11.00
CA PRO A 142 0.77 0.33 -9.72
C PRO A 142 1.30 -0.77 -8.79
N HIS A 143 1.19 -0.54 -7.49
CA HIS A 143 1.42 -1.62 -6.52
C HIS A 143 0.30 -2.65 -6.59
N GLY A 144 0.66 -3.91 -6.37
CA GLY A 144 -0.26 -5.03 -6.35
C GLY A 144 -0.43 -5.65 -4.96
N VAL A 145 -1.45 -6.48 -4.85
CA VAL A 145 -1.71 -7.32 -3.66
C VAL A 145 -1.78 -8.79 -4.07
N ASN A 146 -1.55 -9.68 -3.11
CA ASN A 146 -1.68 -11.11 -3.32
C ASN A 146 -3.14 -11.54 -3.07
N PRO A 147 -3.90 -11.96 -4.10
CA PRO A 147 -5.30 -12.33 -3.97
C PRO A 147 -5.51 -13.69 -3.26
N GLU A 148 -4.46 -14.47 -3.05
CA GLU A 148 -4.51 -15.71 -2.27
C GLU A 148 -4.43 -15.44 -0.76
N ILE A 149 -3.76 -14.36 -0.37
CA ILE A 149 -3.73 -13.88 1.02
C ILE A 149 -5.03 -13.12 1.33
N TYR A 150 -5.35 -12.15 0.49
CA TYR A 150 -6.57 -11.33 0.57
C TYR A 150 -7.66 -11.94 -0.32
N LYS A 151 -8.30 -12.99 0.18
CA LYS A 151 -9.29 -13.79 -0.56
C LYS A 151 -10.70 -13.61 -0.03
N LEU A 152 -11.67 -14.04 -0.83
CA LEU A 152 -13.06 -14.11 -0.41
C LEU A 152 -13.24 -15.06 0.78
N PRO A 153 -14.24 -14.81 1.63
CA PRO A 153 -14.64 -15.77 2.67
C PRO A 153 -15.21 -17.05 2.04
N ASN A 154 -14.90 -18.21 2.63
CA ASN A 154 -15.40 -19.49 2.12
C ASN A 154 -16.91 -19.65 2.30
N ASN A 155 -17.46 -19.18 3.43
CA ASN A 155 -18.87 -19.36 3.80
C ASN A 155 -19.64 -18.02 3.85
N GLY A 156 -19.17 -17.01 3.08
CA GLY A 156 -19.76 -15.68 3.07
C GLY A 156 -19.30 -14.80 4.24
N LYS A 157 -19.39 -13.49 4.06
CA LYS A 157 -18.92 -12.48 5.03
C LYS A 157 -19.63 -12.55 6.38
N LYS A 158 -20.94 -12.84 6.38
CA LYS A 158 -21.71 -12.96 7.62
C LYS A 158 -21.17 -14.07 8.51
N SER A 159 -20.88 -15.25 7.95
CA SER A 159 -20.30 -16.37 8.71
C SER A 159 -18.92 -16.04 9.29
N GLU A 160 -18.05 -15.38 8.48
CA GLU A 160 -16.72 -14.93 8.96
C GLU A 160 -16.87 -13.88 10.06
N TRP A 161 -17.84 -12.93 9.93
CA TRP A 161 -18.10 -11.93 10.93
C TRP A 161 -18.56 -12.54 12.27
N ASP A 162 -19.52 -13.44 12.21
CA ASP A 162 -20.02 -14.14 13.40
C ASP A 162 -18.92 -14.94 14.12
N SER A 163 -17.98 -15.52 13.37
CA SER A 163 -16.83 -16.25 13.93
C SER A 163 -15.87 -15.38 14.71
N LEU A 164 -15.86 -14.06 14.47
CA LEU A 164 -15.03 -13.11 15.22
C LEU A 164 -15.65 -12.71 16.57
N GLY A 165 -16.95 -12.99 16.79
CA GLY A 165 -17.65 -12.73 18.05
C GLY A 165 -17.96 -11.25 18.33
N TYR A 166 -17.86 -10.38 17.33
CA TYR A 166 -18.29 -8.99 17.49
C TYR A 166 -19.80 -8.84 17.38
N SER A 167 -20.35 -7.81 18.03
CA SER A 167 -21.76 -7.45 17.93
C SER A 167 -22.15 -6.95 16.54
N GLY A 168 -23.43 -6.86 16.25
CA GLY A 168 -23.97 -6.39 14.97
C GLY A 168 -23.97 -7.48 13.89
N GLU A 169 -24.52 -7.13 12.72
CA GLU A 169 -24.72 -8.07 11.62
C GLU A 169 -23.54 -8.11 10.65
N TYR A 170 -22.76 -7.02 10.56
CA TYR A 170 -21.60 -6.89 9.69
C TYR A 170 -20.61 -5.83 10.20
N GLY A 171 -19.39 -5.91 9.70
CA GLY A 171 -18.30 -5.02 10.09
C GLY A 171 -17.95 -3.96 9.06
N ILE A 172 -17.58 -2.77 9.57
CA ILE A 172 -16.97 -1.66 8.82
C ILE A 172 -15.58 -1.44 9.39
N GLY A 173 -14.53 -1.52 8.59
CA GLY A 173 -13.14 -1.43 9.06
C GLY A 173 -12.38 -0.21 8.59
N ILE A 174 -11.38 0.21 9.40
CA ILE A 174 -10.31 1.11 8.98
C ILE A 174 -8.97 0.56 9.47
N PHE A 175 -8.01 0.45 8.56
CA PHE A 175 -6.67 -0.10 8.83
C PHE A 175 -5.60 0.96 8.61
N ALA A 176 -5.16 1.61 9.68
CA ALA A 176 -4.13 2.64 9.61
C ALA A 176 -3.50 2.90 10.98
N ARG A 177 -2.25 3.36 11.01
CA ARG A 177 -1.70 3.95 12.25
C ARG A 177 -2.65 5.06 12.74
N ILE A 178 -2.96 5.06 14.03
CA ILE A 178 -3.93 5.98 14.60
C ILE A 178 -3.38 7.41 14.60
N ARG A 179 -3.84 8.21 13.65
CA ARG A 179 -3.50 9.64 13.48
C ARG A 179 -4.68 10.39 12.88
N ALA A 180 -4.82 11.67 13.21
CA ALA A 180 -5.90 12.50 12.67
C ALA A 180 -5.95 12.49 11.14
N GLN A 181 -4.80 12.60 10.48
CA GLN A 181 -4.67 12.59 9.01
C GLN A 181 -5.12 11.28 8.32
N LYS A 182 -5.38 10.20 9.08
CA LYS A 182 -5.89 8.93 8.56
C LYS A 182 -7.43 8.85 8.56
N GLY A 183 -8.11 9.92 8.94
CA GLY A 183 -9.55 10.06 8.85
C GLY A 183 -10.36 9.26 9.87
N ILE A 184 -9.70 8.74 10.92
CA ILE A 184 -10.39 7.95 11.96
C ILE A 184 -11.46 8.79 12.66
N GLY A 185 -11.16 10.07 12.93
CA GLY A 185 -12.15 11.00 13.50
C GLY A 185 -13.34 11.22 12.56
N ILE A 186 -13.08 11.33 11.25
CA ILE A 186 -14.14 11.45 10.23
C ILE A 186 -15.04 10.22 10.22
N LEU A 187 -14.45 9.02 10.28
CA LEU A 187 -15.23 7.77 10.36
C LEU A 187 -16.10 7.73 11.61
N VAL A 188 -15.54 8.02 12.78
CA VAL A 188 -16.29 8.02 14.05
C VAL A 188 -17.43 9.04 14.00
N ASP A 189 -17.16 10.26 13.52
CA ASP A 189 -18.15 11.33 13.44
C ASP A 189 -19.26 11.02 12.43
N ALA A 190 -18.94 10.37 11.34
CA ALA A 190 -19.90 9.94 10.32
C ALA A 190 -20.75 8.76 10.80
N MET A 191 -20.17 7.80 11.54
CA MET A 191 -20.86 6.58 11.95
C MET A 191 -21.74 6.73 13.17
N ILE A 192 -21.43 7.58 14.14
CA ILE A 192 -22.25 7.77 15.36
C ILE A 192 -23.73 8.02 15.02
N PRO A 193 -24.11 8.98 14.18
CA PRO A 193 -25.52 9.23 13.87
C PRO A 193 -26.18 8.08 13.09
N ILE A 194 -25.42 7.34 12.26
CA ILE A 194 -25.92 6.16 11.56
C ILE A 194 -26.22 5.04 12.56
N MET A 195 -25.27 4.72 13.43
CA MET A 195 -25.36 3.60 14.37
C MET A 195 -26.41 3.82 15.48
N LYS A 196 -26.77 5.06 15.78
CA LYS A 196 -27.91 5.37 16.67
C LYS A 196 -29.26 4.99 16.08
N LYS A 197 -29.35 4.93 14.74
CA LYS A 197 -30.59 4.57 14.01
C LYS A 197 -30.56 3.13 13.50
N ASN A 198 -29.38 2.62 13.22
CA ASN A 198 -29.17 1.29 12.66
C ASN A 198 -28.28 0.44 13.59
N PRO A 199 -28.78 -0.62 14.22
CA PRO A 199 -28.01 -1.49 15.10
C PRO A 199 -27.14 -2.52 14.34
N ALA A 200 -27.27 -2.65 13.01
CA ALA A 200 -26.59 -3.70 12.24
C ALA A 200 -25.06 -3.53 12.14
N PRO A 201 -24.46 -2.35 11.84
CA PRO A 201 -23.01 -2.25 11.65
C PRO A 201 -22.24 -2.16 12.98
N THR A 202 -21.04 -2.75 13.00
CA THR A 202 -20.01 -2.51 14.00
C THR A 202 -18.74 -1.99 13.33
N VAL A 203 -18.08 -1.01 13.95
CA VAL A 203 -16.88 -0.37 13.41
C VAL A 203 -15.63 -0.94 14.07
N ILE A 204 -14.67 -1.38 13.28
CA ILE A 204 -13.37 -1.90 13.71
C ILE A 204 -12.27 -0.91 13.30
N ILE A 205 -11.53 -0.41 14.28
CA ILE A 205 -10.40 0.51 14.09
C ILE A 205 -9.13 -0.24 14.44
N ALA A 206 -8.39 -0.67 13.42
CA ALA A 206 -7.16 -1.44 13.55
C ALA A 206 -5.92 -0.59 13.23
N GLY A 207 -5.00 -0.50 14.18
CA GLY A 207 -3.74 0.20 13.99
C GLY A 207 -3.08 0.64 15.29
N GLU A 208 -1.77 0.79 15.22
CA GLU A 208 -0.95 1.22 16.34
C GLU A 208 -1.18 2.70 16.69
N THR A 209 -1.34 2.99 17.98
CA THR A 209 -1.31 4.36 18.51
C THR A 209 0.09 4.66 19.00
N THR A 210 0.68 5.76 18.53
CA THR A 210 1.94 6.26 19.08
C THR A 210 1.65 7.23 20.22
N GLN A 211 2.59 7.37 21.16
CA GLN A 211 2.46 8.24 22.35
C GLN A 211 1.98 9.66 22.02
N SER A 212 2.45 10.24 20.93
CA SER A 212 2.04 11.57 20.46
C SER A 212 0.58 11.68 20.05
N HIS A 213 -0.15 10.55 19.89
CA HIS A 213 -1.54 10.49 19.43
C HIS A 213 -2.49 9.92 20.48
N GLU A 214 -2.03 9.60 21.70
CA GLU A 214 -2.87 9.07 22.79
C GLU A 214 -3.99 10.04 23.17
N GLY A 215 -3.69 11.34 23.23
CA GLY A 215 -4.70 12.36 23.51
C GLY A 215 -5.80 12.43 22.45
N PHE A 216 -5.47 12.18 21.18
CA PHE A 216 -6.45 12.09 20.10
C PHE A 216 -7.36 10.85 20.28
N VAL A 217 -6.77 9.69 20.57
CA VAL A 217 -7.52 8.45 20.83
C VAL A 217 -8.43 8.60 22.05
N LYS A 218 -7.94 9.20 23.14
CA LYS A 218 -8.74 9.44 24.35
C LYS A 218 -9.99 10.25 24.04
N LYS A 219 -9.86 11.35 23.30
CA LYS A 219 -11.02 12.17 22.88
C LYS A 219 -12.02 11.40 22.03
N LEU A 220 -11.56 10.54 21.12
CA LEU A 220 -12.45 9.72 20.31
C LEU A 220 -13.19 8.68 21.16
N LYS A 221 -12.50 7.99 22.08
CA LYS A 221 -13.11 7.02 23.00
C LYS A 221 -14.14 7.67 23.93
N GLU A 222 -13.88 8.87 24.46
CA GLU A 222 -14.82 9.64 25.24
C GLU A 222 -16.07 10.00 24.41
N LYS A 223 -15.90 10.43 23.17
CA LYS A 223 -17.01 10.72 22.25
C LYS A 223 -17.87 9.50 21.96
N ILE A 224 -17.25 8.35 21.71
CA ILE A 224 -17.92 7.07 21.46
C ILE A 224 -18.72 6.64 22.69
N LYS A 225 -18.10 6.70 23.88
CA LYS A 225 -18.75 6.38 25.16
C LYS A 225 -19.95 7.27 25.44
N ASN A 226 -19.82 8.59 25.24
CA ASN A 226 -20.92 9.53 25.39
C ASN A 226 -22.06 9.28 24.38
N ALA A 227 -21.80 8.60 23.29
CA ALA A 227 -22.79 8.16 22.30
C ALA A 227 -23.43 6.80 22.68
N GLY A 228 -22.91 6.06 23.68
CA GLY A 228 -23.33 4.71 24.05
C GLY A 228 -22.97 3.66 23.00
N LEU A 229 -21.80 3.78 22.36
CA LEU A 229 -21.38 2.93 21.24
C LEU A 229 -19.98 2.30 21.46
N ASP A 230 -19.54 2.20 22.71
CA ASP A 230 -18.21 1.69 23.09
C ASP A 230 -18.06 0.17 22.86
N ASP A 231 -19.16 -0.57 22.80
CA ASP A 231 -19.25 -1.98 22.42
C ASP A 231 -19.33 -2.21 20.90
N ARG A 232 -19.54 -1.15 20.11
CA ARG A 232 -19.78 -1.23 18.66
C ARG A 232 -18.83 -0.38 17.81
N ILE A 233 -18.01 0.49 18.40
CA ILE A 233 -16.88 1.18 17.75
C ILE A 233 -15.61 0.79 18.50
N ILE A 234 -14.91 -0.21 17.99
CA ILE A 234 -13.89 -0.97 18.69
C ILE A 234 -12.48 -0.61 18.18
N PHE A 235 -11.60 -0.23 19.11
CA PHE A 235 -10.17 -0.05 18.82
C PHE A 235 -9.41 -1.34 19.12
N LEU A 236 -8.91 -2.02 18.09
CA LEU A 236 -8.12 -3.25 18.28
C LEU A 236 -6.67 -2.98 18.67
N GLY A 237 -6.17 -1.76 18.43
CA GLY A 237 -4.74 -1.50 18.56
C GLY A 237 -3.93 -2.08 17.41
N LYS A 238 -2.67 -2.44 17.67
CA LYS A 238 -1.80 -3.05 16.68
C LYS A 238 -2.25 -4.49 16.39
N VAL A 239 -2.48 -4.79 15.12
CA VAL A 239 -2.82 -6.13 14.63
C VAL A 239 -1.67 -6.68 13.79
N HIS A 240 -1.52 -8.02 13.75
CA HIS A 240 -0.54 -8.68 12.90
C HIS A 240 -0.95 -8.57 11.44
N TYR A 241 -0.06 -7.93 10.65
CA TYR A 241 -0.36 -7.55 9.28
C TYR A 241 -0.58 -8.75 8.36
N ASP A 242 0.23 -9.79 8.50
CA ASP A 242 0.20 -10.93 7.57
C ASP A 242 -0.85 -11.99 7.95
N GLU A 243 -1.36 -11.99 9.18
CA GLU A 243 -2.31 -13.00 9.69
C GLU A 243 -3.68 -12.40 10.02
N GLU A 244 -3.70 -11.37 10.89
CA GLU A 244 -4.96 -10.83 11.43
C GLU A 244 -5.64 -9.89 10.43
N VAL A 245 -4.87 -9.07 9.68
CA VAL A 245 -5.46 -8.13 8.72
C VAL A 245 -6.23 -8.85 7.62
N PRO A 246 -5.69 -9.91 6.95
CA PRO A 246 -6.46 -10.67 5.96
C PRO A 246 -7.71 -11.33 6.55
N LYS A 247 -7.62 -11.86 7.78
CA LYS A 247 -8.76 -12.47 8.49
C LYS A 247 -9.87 -11.44 8.75
N LEU A 248 -9.50 -10.27 9.27
CA LEU A 248 -10.46 -9.19 9.49
C LEU A 248 -11.08 -8.72 8.18
N MET A 249 -10.30 -8.49 7.13
CA MET A 249 -10.81 -8.01 5.84
C MET A 249 -11.79 -9.01 5.18
N ARG A 250 -11.58 -10.31 5.34
CA ARG A 250 -12.56 -11.33 4.88
C ARG A 250 -13.92 -11.19 5.55
N ALA A 251 -13.93 -10.80 6.82
CA ALA A 251 -15.16 -10.68 7.59
C ALA A 251 -15.89 -9.33 7.41
N LEU A 252 -15.17 -8.28 6.99
CA LEU A 252 -15.73 -6.95 6.84
C LEU A 252 -16.52 -6.79 5.54
N SER A 253 -17.65 -6.08 5.60
CA SER A 253 -18.44 -5.73 4.42
C SER A 253 -17.97 -4.41 3.77
N ILE A 254 -17.51 -3.45 4.60
CA ILE A 254 -16.99 -2.17 4.13
C ILE A 254 -15.62 -1.92 4.74
N VAL A 255 -14.68 -1.43 3.95
CA VAL A 255 -13.42 -0.86 4.47
C VAL A 255 -13.34 0.61 4.08
N THR A 256 -12.97 1.44 5.06
CA THR A 256 -12.84 2.88 4.85
C THR A 256 -11.38 3.30 4.82
N ALA A 257 -11.06 4.26 3.94
CA ALA A 257 -9.74 4.84 3.75
C ALA A 257 -9.87 6.35 3.60
N LEU A 258 -10.07 7.06 4.72
CA LEU A 258 -10.42 8.49 4.76
C LEU A 258 -9.20 9.40 5.02
N SER A 259 -8.02 8.99 4.54
CA SER A 259 -6.79 9.75 4.69
C SER A 259 -6.85 11.10 3.96
N THR A 260 -6.22 12.12 4.54
CA THR A 260 -6.05 13.42 3.87
C THR A 260 -4.86 13.44 2.94
N ILE A 261 -3.88 12.59 3.19
CA ILE A 261 -2.68 12.43 2.37
C ILE A 261 -2.32 10.95 2.36
N GLU A 262 -2.21 10.38 1.17
CA GLU A 262 -1.76 9.01 0.97
C GLU A 262 -0.73 8.94 -0.17
N GLY A 263 0.17 7.98 -0.12
CA GLY A 263 1.05 7.69 -1.23
C GLY A 263 0.31 6.85 -2.29
N PHE A 264 0.17 5.57 -2.03
CA PHE A 264 -0.59 4.65 -2.88
C PHE A 264 -1.87 4.17 -2.18
N GLY A 265 -1.74 3.61 -0.96
CA GLY A 265 -2.87 3.19 -0.15
C GLY A 265 -3.31 1.75 -0.38
N LEU A 266 -2.40 0.80 -0.17
CA LEU A 266 -2.65 -0.64 -0.28
C LEU A 266 -3.90 -1.16 0.44
N PRO A 267 -4.32 -0.65 1.63
CA PRO A 267 -5.49 -1.16 2.31
C PRO A 267 -6.78 -1.18 1.47
N VAL A 268 -6.91 -0.29 0.48
CA VAL A 268 -8.05 -0.30 -0.45
C VAL A 268 -7.98 -1.53 -1.37
N LEU A 269 -6.83 -1.82 -1.95
CA LEU A 269 -6.66 -3.02 -2.78
C LEU A 269 -6.81 -4.31 -1.98
N GLU A 270 -6.29 -4.34 -0.75
CA GLU A 270 -6.39 -5.47 0.18
C GLU A 270 -7.87 -5.74 0.54
N ALA A 271 -8.64 -4.69 0.78
CA ALA A 271 -10.07 -4.76 1.04
C ALA A 271 -10.87 -5.24 -0.18
N MET A 272 -10.63 -4.64 -1.35
CA MET A 272 -11.27 -5.05 -2.60
C MET A 272 -10.94 -6.50 -2.95
N ALA A 273 -9.68 -6.93 -2.81
CA ALA A 273 -9.28 -8.32 -3.00
C ALA A 273 -10.03 -9.28 -2.05
N SER A 274 -10.35 -8.83 -0.84
CA SER A 274 -11.13 -9.58 0.15
C SER A 274 -12.65 -9.47 -0.04
N GLY A 275 -13.11 -8.83 -1.13
CA GLY A 275 -14.53 -8.65 -1.44
C GLY A 275 -15.24 -7.64 -0.55
N CYS A 276 -14.56 -6.60 -0.06
CA CYS A 276 -15.19 -5.49 0.65
C CYS A 276 -15.58 -4.39 -0.33
N ALA A 277 -16.74 -3.79 -0.14
CA ALA A 277 -17.01 -2.46 -0.65
C ALA A 277 -16.07 -1.45 0.02
N VAL A 278 -15.68 -0.39 -0.69
CA VAL A 278 -14.74 0.58 -0.14
C VAL A 278 -15.32 2.00 -0.10
N LEU A 279 -14.98 2.74 0.93
CA LEU A 279 -15.18 4.19 0.98
C LEU A 279 -13.82 4.86 1.15
N ALA A 280 -13.41 5.65 0.17
CA ALA A 280 -12.13 6.32 0.21
C ALA A 280 -12.24 7.84 -0.03
N SER A 281 -11.31 8.60 0.50
CA SER A 281 -11.14 10.00 0.13
C SER A 281 -10.40 10.12 -1.21
N LYS A 282 -10.61 11.22 -1.95
CA LYS A 282 -9.92 11.51 -3.22
C LYS A 282 -8.47 11.88 -2.97
N THR A 283 -7.63 10.85 -2.75
CA THR A 283 -6.18 10.97 -2.55
C THR A 283 -5.51 9.62 -2.80
N GLY A 284 -4.20 9.60 -2.91
CA GLY A 284 -3.48 8.37 -3.20
C GLY A 284 -3.73 7.87 -4.62
N ALA A 285 -3.71 6.58 -4.81
CA ALA A 285 -4.08 5.93 -6.05
C ALA A 285 -5.58 5.59 -6.13
N TRP A 286 -6.38 6.04 -5.16
CA TRP A 286 -7.73 5.55 -5.00
C TRP A 286 -8.68 5.98 -6.11
N GLU A 287 -8.46 7.16 -6.73
CA GLU A 287 -9.21 7.60 -7.91
C GLU A 287 -8.89 6.77 -9.17
N ASP A 288 -7.71 6.16 -9.26
CA ASP A 288 -7.37 5.22 -10.34
C ASP A 288 -7.94 3.81 -10.07
N ILE A 289 -8.04 3.42 -8.80
CA ILE A 289 -8.42 2.08 -8.36
C ILE A 289 -9.93 1.92 -8.30
N ILE A 290 -10.64 2.89 -7.70
CA ILE A 290 -12.07 2.82 -7.40
C ILE A 290 -12.87 3.46 -8.52
N GLU A 291 -13.74 2.69 -9.15
CA GLU A 291 -14.82 3.23 -9.97
C GLU A 291 -16.04 3.47 -9.06
N GLU A 292 -16.47 4.73 -9.00
CA GLU A 292 -17.50 5.18 -8.07
C GLU A 292 -18.84 4.49 -8.34
N ASN A 293 -19.50 4.02 -7.30
CA ASN A 293 -20.74 3.24 -7.31
C ASN A 293 -20.62 1.82 -7.90
N VAL A 294 -19.46 1.42 -8.42
CA VAL A 294 -19.18 0.03 -8.87
C VAL A 294 -18.44 -0.74 -7.79
N HIS A 295 -17.33 -0.19 -7.30
CA HIS A 295 -16.49 -0.83 -6.26
C HIS A 295 -16.69 -0.23 -4.87
N GLY A 296 -17.29 0.94 -4.80
CA GLY A 296 -17.46 1.71 -3.58
C GLY A 296 -17.76 3.18 -3.84
N LYS A 297 -17.35 4.05 -2.91
CA LYS A 297 -17.58 5.49 -3.01
C LYS A 297 -16.30 6.29 -2.77
N LEU A 298 -16.23 7.45 -3.45
CA LEU A 298 -15.17 8.43 -3.30
C LEU A 298 -15.71 9.72 -2.71
N VAL A 299 -15.05 10.25 -1.69
CA VAL A 299 -15.45 11.50 -1.02
C VAL A 299 -14.29 12.52 -0.98
N PRO A 300 -14.57 13.83 -0.89
CA PRO A 300 -13.51 14.80 -0.67
C PRO A 300 -12.73 14.53 0.63
N CYS A 301 -11.43 14.89 0.64
CA CYS A 301 -10.63 14.82 1.85
C CYS A 301 -11.19 15.77 2.93
N ASN A 302 -11.14 15.34 4.20
CA ASN A 302 -11.63 16.10 5.36
C ASN A 302 -13.11 16.47 5.33
N ASP A 303 -13.94 15.76 4.59
CA ASP A 303 -15.37 16.03 4.48
C ASP A 303 -16.20 14.95 5.23
N THR A 304 -16.50 15.23 6.49
CA THR A 304 -17.34 14.36 7.33
C THR A 304 -18.77 14.27 6.81
N LYS A 305 -19.31 15.32 6.19
CA LYS A 305 -20.69 15.31 5.68
C LYS A 305 -20.81 14.37 4.48
N SER A 306 -19.88 14.46 3.53
CA SER A 306 -19.83 13.56 2.38
C SER A 306 -19.56 12.11 2.83
N ALA A 307 -18.66 11.89 3.81
CA ALA A 307 -18.42 10.57 4.37
C ALA A 307 -19.67 9.98 5.05
N HIS A 308 -20.39 10.80 5.84
CA HIS A 308 -21.67 10.39 6.45
C HIS A 308 -22.70 10.00 5.39
N LYS A 309 -22.90 10.82 4.37
CA LYS A 309 -23.84 10.53 3.28
C LYS A 309 -23.47 9.22 2.57
N ALA A 310 -22.22 9.06 2.19
CA ALA A 310 -21.74 7.86 1.49
C ALA A 310 -21.89 6.60 2.37
N LEU A 311 -21.58 6.67 3.67
CA LEU A 311 -21.75 5.55 4.59
C LEU A 311 -23.24 5.23 4.83
N SER A 312 -24.11 6.24 4.92
CA SER A 312 -25.57 6.00 5.00
C SER A 312 -26.07 5.21 3.79
N GLU A 313 -25.73 5.66 2.58
CA GLU A 313 -26.11 4.98 1.35
C GLU A 313 -25.55 3.54 1.25
N LEU A 314 -24.30 3.31 1.67
CA LEU A 314 -23.70 1.98 1.70
C LEU A 314 -24.35 1.06 2.72
N THR A 315 -24.73 1.57 3.89
CA THR A 315 -25.32 0.78 4.97
C THR A 315 -26.82 0.51 4.81
N GLU A 316 -27.50 1.20 3.90
CA GLU A 316 -28.92 1.00 3.59
C GLU A 316 -29.18 -0.17 2.64
N ASN A 317 -28.18 -0.58 1.83
CA ASN A 317 -28.37 -1.63 0.82
C ASN A 317 -27.27 -2.70 0.89
N TYR A 318 -27.46 -3.69 1.77
CA TYR A 318 -26.51 -4.77 1.99
C TYR A 318 -26.24 -5.64 0.73
N VAL A 319 -27.25 -5.90 -0.08
CA VAL A 319 -27.11 -6.70 -1.32
C VAL A 319 -26.17 -6.00 -2.31
N ASN A 320 -26.24 -4.69 -2.37
CA ASN A 320 -25.35 -3.91 -3.23
C ASN A 320 -23.88 -3.94 -2.72
N LEU A 321 -23.66 -4.05 -1.41
CA LEU A 321 -22.32 -4.19 -0.84
C LEU A 321 -21.61 -5.45 -1.31
N GLU A 322 -22.30 -6.58 -1.34
CA GLU A 322 -21.74 -7.85 -1.82
C GLU A 322 -21.34 -7.76 -3.29
N LYS A 323 -22.23 -7.17 -4.12
CA LYS A 323 -21.92 -6.93 -5.52
C LYS A 323 -20.69 -6.03 -5.69
N MET A 324 -20.65 -4.89 -5.00
CA MET A 324 -19.50 -3.98 -5.03
C MET A 324 -18.19 -4.68 -4.61
N GLY A 325 -18.26 -5.56 -3.61
CA GLY A 325 -17.12 -6.34 -3.16
C GLY A 325 -16.60 -7.32 -4.21
N ILE A 326 -17.50 -8.02 -4.91
CA ILE A 326 -17.16 -8.95 -5.99
C ILE A 326 -16.57 -8.19 -7.19
N ASP A 327 -17.21 -7.11 -7.61
CA ASP A 327 -16.73 -6.28 -8.72
C ASP A 327 -15.36 -5.69 -8.40
N GLY A 328 -15.16 -5.22 -7.15
CA GLY A 328 -13.88 -4.74 -6.65
C GLY A 328 -12.79 -5.80 -6.69
N ARG A 329 -13.09 -7.05 -6.28
CA ARG A 329 -12.13 -8.15 -6.39
C ARG A 329 -11.75 -8.46 -7.83
N ASN A 330 -12.73 -8.52 -8.74
CA ASN A 330 -12.48 -8.77 -10.16
C ASN A 330 -11.51 -7.72 -10.74
N ARG A 331 -11.72 -6.45 -10.43
CA ARG A 331 -10.80 -5.38 -10.82
C ARG A 331 -9.39 -5.56 -10.26
N VAL A 332 -9.25 -6.00 -9.00
CA VAL A 332 -7.94 -6.28 -8.41
C VAL A 332 -7.25 -7.44 -9.13
N ILE A 333 -7.96 -8.53 -9.38
CA ILE A 333 -7.41 -9.70 -10.09
C ILE A 333 -6.96 -9.33 -11.51
N GLU A 334 -7.70 -8.47 -12.19
CA GLU A 334 -7.40 -8.07 -13.56
C GLU A 334 -6.22 -7.08 -13.65
N HIS A 335 -6.08 -6.15 -12.69
CA HIS A 335 -5.18 -5.00 -12.86
C HIS A 335 -4.16 -4.77 -11.75
N TYR A 336 -4.36 -5.35 -10.55
CA TYR A 336 -3.63 -4.96 -9.36
C TYR A 336 -3.09 -6.15 -8.56
N THR A 337 -2.72 -7.25 -9.23
CA THR A 337 -2.06 -8.36 -8.53
C THR A 337 -0.57 -8.07 -8.37
N ILE A 338 0.03 -8.67 -7.35
CA ILE A 338 1.46 -8.55 -7.10
C ILE A 338 2.29 -9.16 -8.24
N GLU A 339 1.77 -10.21 -8.89
CA GLU A 339 2.37 -10.83 -10.07
C GLU A 339 2.44 -9.84 -11.24
N SER A 340 1.36 -9.08 -11.48
CA SER A 340 1.33 -8.04 -12.52
C SER A 340 2.32 -6.91 -12.25
N GLU A 341 2.45 -6.45 -11.00
CA GLU A 341 3.49 -5.49 -10.59
C GLU A 341 4.89 -6.05 -10.83
N ALA A 342 5.14 -7.28 -10.34
CA ALA A 342 6.44 -7.93 -10.47
C ALA A 342 6.83 -8.11 -11.94
N LYS A 343 5.92 -8.60 -12.78
CA LYS A 343 6.14 -8.75 -14.22
C LYS A 343 6.44 -7.42 -14.91
N SER A 344 5.64 -6.39 -14.63
CA SER A 344 5.85 -5.06 -15.22
C SER A 344 7.20 -4.45 -14.86
N LEU A 345 7.67 -4.69 -13.62
CA LEU A 345 9.00 -4.27 -13.20
C LEU A 345 10.11 -5.10 -13.85
N LEU A 346 9.94 -6.42 -14.03
CA LEU A 346 10.89 -7.27 -14.74
C LEU A 346 11.05 -6.84 -16.20
N ASP A 347 9.94 -6.58 -16.89
CA ASP A 347 9.95 -6.06 -18.27
C ASP A 347 10.71 -4.73 -18.35
N LEU A 348 10.52 -3.86 -17.36
CA LEU A 348 11.25 -2.61 -17.28
C LEU A 348 12.76 -2.83 -17.03
N TYR A 349 13.14 -3.78 -16.15
CA TYR A 349 14.55 -4.11 -15.93
C TYR A 349 15.23 -4.63 -17.20
N GLN A 350 14.54 -5.48 -17.95
CA GLN A 350 15.05 -6.02 -19.23
C GLN A 350 15.28 -4.95 -20.29
N ARG A 351 14.42 -3.93 -20.36
CA ARG A 351 14.57 -2.79 -21.28
C ARG A 351 15.75 -1.87 -20.93
N GLN A 352 16.15 -1.85 -19.66
CA GLN A 352 17.27 -1.01 -19.19
C GLN A 352 18.63 -1.70 -19.29
N ASN A 353 18.64 -3.00 -19.48
CA ASN A 353 19.84 -3.82 -19.59
C ASN A 353 20.50 -3.75 -20.96
#